data_6075271e7b8875d00a28c7f95d258d1a
#
_entry.id   6075271e7b8875d00a28c7f95d258d1a
#
_cell.length_a   1.000
_cell.length_b   1.000
_cell.length_c   1.000
_cell.angle_alpha   90.00
_cell.angle_beta   90.00
_cell.angle_gamma   90.00
#
_symmetry.space_group_name_H-M   'P 1'
#
loop_
_entity.id
_entity.type
_entity.pdbx_description
1 polymer ?
#
loop_
_entity_poly.entity_id
_entity_poly.type
_entity_poly.pdbx_seq_one_letter_code
_entity_poly.pdbx_strand_id
1 'polypeptide(L)'
;ATLKEFYEIYENVKQLDVSLVKVQRPQSEFSDGPPCIELMAANTVGEGGRDNALFHYTVYAKKKWPSGWQGKVSLFNEKHVSPIYDDAGLNRIIKQHEKKDWGYKCNDTPMCNLCDKKLCKSRKYGIGEEIVFPALTDLQKIKLEKPYYYLNVDGERLYLENVKYLKQQNLFQEACMEQLDFKPPTVKPKDWDM
;
A
#
# COMPACT_ATOMS: atom_id res chain seq x y z
N ALA A 1 -29.01 -39.18 5.21
CA ALA A 1 -27.55 -39.17 5.13
C ALA A 1 -26.99 -39.89 6.35
N THR A 2 -26.18 -40.87 6.17
CA THR A 2 -25.51 -41.61 7.25
C THR A 2 -24.28 -40.82 7.69
N LEU A 3 -23.83 -41.00 8.93
CA LEU A 3 -22.59 -40.42 9.48
C LEU A 3 -21.37 -40.67 8.56
N LYS A 4 -21.38 -41.77 7.84
CA LYS A 4 -20.33 -42.18 6.89
C LYS A 4 -20.33 -41.30 5.66
N GLU A 5 -21.49 -40.99 5.09
CA GLU A 5 -21.62 -40.06 3.95
C GLU A 5 -21.22 -38.62 4.34
N PHE A 6 -21.51 -38.23 5.58
CA PHE A 6 -21.07 -36.92 6.09
C PHE A 6 -19.55 -36.84 6.25
N TYR A 7 -18.90 -37.90 6.72
CA TYR A 7 -17.45 -38.00 6.84
C TYR A 7 -16.76 -38.00 5.47
N GLU A 8 -17.30 -38.68 4.49
CA GLU A 8 -16.77 -38.68 3.12
C GLU A 8 -16.87 -37.31 2.46
N ILE A 9 -17.96 -36.63 2.66
CA ILE A 9 -18.13 -35.22 2.20
C ILE A 9 -17.17 -34.31 2.92
N TYR A 10 -17.00 -34.47 4.24
CA TYR A 10 -16.08 -33.63 5.04
C TYR A 10 -14.62 -33.83 4.62
N GLU A 11 -14.18 -35.08 4.40
CA GLU A 11 -12.81 -35.35 3.93
C GLU A 11 -12.60 -34.86 2.50
N ASN A 12 -13.57 -34.96 1.61
CA ASN A 12 -13.52 -34.43 0.27
C ASN A 12 -13.46 -32.87 0.26
N VAL A 13 -14.19 -32.20 1.14
CA VAL A 13 -14.15 -30.75 1.31
C VAL A 13 -12.80 -30.30 1.91
N LYS A 14 -12.22 -31.10 2.80
CA LYS A 14 -10.92 -30.86 3.41
C LYS A 14 -9.76 -31.03 2.42
N GLN A 15 -9.93 -31.93 1.41
CA GLN A 15 -8.98 -32.12 0.32
C GLN A 15 -9.12 -31.07 -0.81
N LEU A 16 -10.24 -30.36 -0.87
CA LEU A 16 -10.34 -29.15 -1.68
C LEU A 16 -9.49 -28.07 -1.00
N ASP A 17 -8.23 -28.05 -1.40
CA ASP A 17 -7.27 -27.05 -0.95
C ASP A 17 -7.72 -25.65 -1.43
N VAL A 18 -8.54 -25.00 -0.60
CA VAL A 18 -9.06 -23.65 -0.83
C VAL A 18 -7.92 -22.63 -0.90
N SER A 19 -6.69 -23.06 -0.60
CA SER A 19 -5.49 -22.21 -0.67
C SER A 19 -5.05 -21.92 -2.11
N LEU A 20 -5.57 -22.62 -3.11
CA LEU A 20 -5.09 -22.52 -4.50
C LEU A 20 -5.95 -21.67 -5.43
N VAL A 21 -7.13 -21.26 -5.02
CA VAL A 21 -7.80 -20.17 -5.72
C VAL A 21 -7.31 -18.83 -5.14
N LYS A 22 -6.05 -18.48 -5.40
CA LYS A 22 -5.70 -17.08 -5.50
C LYS A 22 -6.53 -16.52 -6.63
N VAL A 23 -7.74 -16.06 -6.31
CA VAL A 23 -8.45 -15.13 -7.18
C VAL A 23 -7.51 -13.94 -7.28
N GLN A 24 -6.70 -13.94 -8.34
CA GLN A 24 -6.00 -12.74 -8.75
C GLN A 24 -7.12 -11.78 -9.12
N ARG A 25 -7.56 -10.99 -8.14
CA ARG A 25 -8.34 -9.81 -8.45
C ARG A 25 -7.47 -9.05 -9.43
N PRO A 26 -7.98 -8.69 -10.64
CA PRO A 26 -7.20 -7.88 -11.54
C PRO A 26 -6.71 -6.70 -10.72
N GLN A 27 -5.39 -6.53 -10.64
CA GLN A 27 -4.83 -5.41 -9.88
C GLN A 27 -5.37 -4.17 -10.54
N SER A 28 -6.26 -3.48 -9.85
CA SER A 28 -6.73 -2.20 -10.35
C SER A 28 -5.53 -1.26 -10.42
N GLU A 29 -5.52 -0.35 -11.38
CA GLU A 29 -4.49 0.67 -11.54
C GLU A 29 -4.22 1.45 -10.23
N PHE A 30 -5.16 1.39 -9.27
CA PHE A 30 -5.14 2.13 -8.00
C PHE A 30 -4.99 1.23 -6.76
N SER A 31 -4.59 -0.03 -6.93
CA SER A 31 -4.48 -1.00 -5.83
C SER A 31 -3.45 -0.63 -4.75
N ASP A 32 -2.50 0.24 -5.06
CA ASP A 32 -1.49 0.77 -4.15
C ASP A 32 -1.91 2.09 -3.45
N GLY A 33 -3.02 2.68 -3.89
CA GLY A 33 -3.61 3.91 -3.33
C GLY A 33 -4.79 3.66 -2.39
N PRO A 34 -5.43 4.73 -1.89
CA PRO A 34 -6.62 4.62 -1.06
C PRO A 34 -7.74 3.81 -1.71
N PRO A 35 -8.40 2.88 -0.99
CA PRO A 35 -9.52 2.09 -1.54
C PRO A 35 -10.67 2.93 -2.09
N CYS A 36 -10.91 4.11 -1.53
CA CYS A 36 -11.93 5.03 -2.02
C CYS A 36 -11.64 5.52 -3.46
N ILE A 37 -10.38 5.71 -3.84
CA ILE A 37 -9.99 6.07 -5.21
C ILE A 37 -10.30 4.92 -6.17
N GLU A 38 -9.99 3.70 -5.78
CA GLU A 38 -10.30 2.49 -6.55
C GLU A 38 -11.81 2.34 -6.78
N LEU A 39 -12.62 2.56 -5.73
CA LEU A 39 -14.08 2.52 -5.82
C LEU A 39 -14.64 3.65 -6.67
N MET A 40 -14.11 4.87 -6.58
CA MET A 40 -14.52 5.99 -7.41
C MET A 40 -14.20 5.74 -8.89
N ALA A 41 -13.03 5.22 -9.19
CA ALA A 41 -12.64 4.90 -10.56
C ALA A 41 -13.51 3.79 -11.18
N ALA A 42 -13.90 2.79 -10.38
CA ALA A 42 -14.75 1.70 -10.83
C ALA A 42 -16.21 2.12 -11.10
N ASN A 43 -16.71 3.14 -10.39
CA ASN A 43 -18.13 3.52 -10.43
C ASN A 43 -18.40 4.84 -11.17
N THR A 44 -17.41 5.48 -11.71
CA THR A 44 -17.50 6.83 -12.31
C THR A 44 -18.07 7.88 -11.34
N VAL A 45 -17.38 8.98 -11.17
CA VAL A 45 -17.77 10.03 -10.22
C VAL A 45 -18.73 11.02 -10.87
N GLY A 46 -19.95 11.13 -10.33
CA GLY A 46 -20.98 12.06 -10.78
C GLY A 46 -20.89 13.45 -10.16
N GLU A 47 -21.86 14.30 -10.53
CA GLU A 47 -22.01 15.64 -9.93
C GLU A 47 -22.10 15.61 -8.40
N GLY A 48 -21.58 16.66 -7.75
CA GLY A 48 -21.53 16.74 -6.28
C GLY A 48 -20.33 16.04 -5.65
N GLY A 49 -19.74 15.02 -6.32
CA GLY A 49 -18.55 14.30 -5.82
C GLY A 49 -17.24 14.66 -6.52
N ARG A 50 -17.31 15.34 -7.67
CA ARG A 50 -16.18 15.56 -8.59
C ARG A 50 -15.01 16.31 -7.95
N ASP A 51 -15.28 17.41 -7.25
CA ASP A 51 -14.24 18.22 -6.60
C ASP A 51 -13.48 17.41 -5.55
N ASN A 52 -14.19 16.69 -4.69
CA ASN A 52 -13.59 15.84 -3.67
C ASN A 52 -12.82 14.65 -4.28
N ALA A 53 -13.35 14.03 -5.32
CA ALA A 53 -12.67 12.93 -6.00
C ALA A 53 -11.34 13.39 -6.62
N LEU A 54 -11.36 14.49 -7.36
CA LEU A 54 -10.16 15.07 -7.97
C LEU A 54 -9.17 15.55 -6.92
N PHE A 55 -9.65 16.14 -5.81
CA PHE A 55 -8.79 16.52 -4.69
C PHE A 55 -8.04 15.31 -4.12
N HIS A 56 -8.76 14.22 -3.79
CA HIS A 56 -8.18 13.01 -3.23
C HIS A 56 -7.26 12.30 -4.23
N TYR A 57 -7.68 12.23 -5.50
CA TYR A 57 -6.83 11.68 -6.54
C TYR A 57 -5.56 12.48 -6.72
N THR A 58 -5.61 13.81 -6.62
CA THR A 58 -4.43 14.68 -6.73
C THR A 58 -3.43 14.41 -5.59
N VAL A 59 -3.91 14.20 -4.36
CA VAL A 59 -3.03 13.79 -3.23
C VAL A 59 -2.33 12.47 -3.55
N TYR A 60 -3.05 11.48 -4.06
CA TYR A 60 -2.49 10.20 -4.45
C TYR A 60 -1.49 10.35 -5.60
N ALA A 61 -1.86 11.10 -6.65
CA ALA A 61 -1.02 11.29 -7.82
C ALA A 61 0.31 11.97 -7.49
N LYS A 62 0.31 12.99 -6.62
CA LYS A 62 1.53 13.63 -6.13
C LYS A 62 2.45 12.69 -5.38
N LYS A 63 1.89 11.81 -4.54
CA LYS A 63 2.65 10.81 -3.80
C LYS A 63 3.28 9.77 -4.73
N LYS A 64 2.52 9.31 -5.73
CA LYS A 64 2.95 8.24 -6.63
C LYS A 64 3.85 8.72 -7.76
N TRP A 65 3.58 9.90 -8.30
CA TRP A 65 4.33 10.50 -9.41
C TRP A 65 4.74 11.94 -9.04
N PRO A 66 5.80 12.15 -8.28
CA PRO A 66 6.25 13.49 -7.86
C PRO A 66 6.46 14.46 -9.02
N SER A 67 6.84 13.96 -10.19
CA SER A 67 6.89 14.70 -11.45
C SER A 67 5.78 14.21 -12.40
N GLY A 68 5.07 15.16 -13.03
CA GLY A 68 4.03 14.86 -14.04
C GLY A 68 2.67 14.43 -13.48
N TRP A 69 2.42 14.60 -12.18
CA TRP A 69 1.14 14.29 -11.54
C TRP A 69 -0.03 15.09 -12.13
N GLN A 70 0.20 16.33 -12.63
CA GLN A 70 -0.84 17.16 -13.24
C GLN A 70 -1.50 16.46 -14.43
N GLY A 71 -0.70 15.88 -15.32
CA GLY A 71 -1.22 15.11 -16.46
C GLY A 71 -2.01 13.86 -16.03
N LYS A 72 -1.63 13.24 -14.90
CA LYS A 72 -2.38 12.12 -14.34
C LYS A 72 -3.74 12.54 -13.79
N VAL A 73 -3.83 13.74 -13.19
CA VAL A 73 -5.10 14.30 -12.72
C VAL A 73 -6.05 14.62 -13.87
N SER A 74 -5.54 15.19 -14.95
CA SER A 74 -6.34 15.45 -16.18
C SER A 74 -6.88 14.14 -16.76
N LEU A 75 -6.03 13.13 -16.87
CA LEU A 75 -6.43 11.82 -17.38
C LEU A 75 -7.49 11.12 -16.50
N PHE A 76 -7.38 11.26 -15.18
CA PHE A 76 -8.39 10.74 -14.25
C PHE A 76 -9.72 11.45 -14.41
N ASN A 77 -9.71 12.77 -14.59
CA ASN A 77 -10.90 13.56 -14.88
C ASN A 77 -11.61 13.07 -16.13
N GLU A 78 -10.86 12.85 -17.22
CA GLU A 78 -11.43 12.36 -18.49
C GLU A 78 -12.02 10.96 -18.38
N LYS A 79 -11.37 10.06 -17.65
CA LYS A 79 -11.74 8.64 -17.61
C LYS A 79 -12.79 8.28 -16.55
N HIS A 80 -12.78 8.96 -15.42
CA HIS A 80 -13.49 8.53 -14.22
C HIS A 80 -14.47 9.56 -13.65
N VAL A 81 -14.61 10.73 -14.30
CA VAL A 81 -15.52 11.79 -13.87
C VAL A 81 -16.55 12.09 -14.96
N SER A 82 -17.84 12.06 -14.62
CA SER A 82 -18.92 12.33 -15.59
C SER A 82 -20.05 13.16 -14.95
N PRO A 83 -20.44 14.29 -15.56
CA PRO A 83 -19.76 14.96 -16.65
C PRO A 83 -18.35 15.41 -16.27
N ILE A 84 -17.45 15.48 -17.25
CA ILE A 84 -16.06 15.91 -17.05
C ILE A 84 -16.03 17.25 -16.29
N TYR A 85 -15.15 17.36 -15.31
CA TYR A 85 -14.96 18.61 -14.59
C TYR A 85 -14.27 19.63 -15.49
N ASP A 86 -14.76 20.86 -15.50
CA ASP A 86 -14.28 21.88 -16.41
C ASP A 86 -12.81 22.26 -16.15
N ASP A 87 -12.14 22.82 -17.16
CA ASP A 87 -10.74 23.19 -17.09
C ASP A 87 -10.47 24.24 -15.99
N ALA A 88 -11.40 25.13 -15.72
CA ALA A 88 -11.25 26.17 -14.71
C ALA A 88 -11.23 25.54 -13.30
N GLY A 89 -12.14 24.62 -13.02
CA GLY A 89 -12.20 23.88 -11.77
C GLY A 89 -11.01 22.94 -11.59
N LEU A 90 -10.62 22.22 -12.65
CA LEU A 90 -9.47 21.33 -12.64
C LEU A 90 -8.17 22.10 -12.36
N ASN A 91 -7.95 23.23 -13.06
CA ASN A 91 -6.79 24.10 -12.85
C ASN A 91 -6.76 24.73 -11.46
N ARG A 92 -7.92 25.01 -10.86
CA ARG A 92 -8.01 25.47 -9.48
C ARG A 92 -7.46 24.42 -8.51
N ILE A 93 -7.86 23.15 -8.67
CA ILE A 93 -7.38 22.03 -7.83
C ILE A 93 -5.87 21.86 -8.02
N ILE A 94 -5.38 21.83 -9.26
CA ILE A 94 -3.95 21.70 -9.56
C ILE A 94 -3.15 22.80 -8.89
N LYS A 95 -3.51 24.08 -9.10
CA LYS A 95 -2.83 25.24 -8.48
C LYS A 95 -2.86 25.22 -6.96
N GLN A 96 -3.94 24.70 -6.36
CA GLN A 96 -4.04 24.54 -4.91
C GLN A 96 -3.04 23.52 -4.38
N HIS A 97 -2.84 22.43 -5.10
CA HIS A 97 -1.89 21.37 -4.73
C HIS A 97 -0.43 21.71 -5.10
N GLU A 98 -0.19 22.63 -6.03
CA GLU A 98 1.16 23.17 -6.30
C GLU A 98 1.67 24.03 -5.15
N LYS A 99 0.77 24.80 -4.52
CA LYS A 99 1.12 25.72 -3.44
C LYS A 99 1.37 25.04 -2.10
N LYS A 100 0.76 23.87 -1.88
CA LYS A 100 0.81 23.19 -0.59
C LYS A 100 0.64 21.68 -0.77
N ASP A 101 1.35 20.90 0.06
CA ASP A 101 1.10 19.47 0.20
C ASP A 101 -0.09 19.21 1.11
N TRP A 102 -1.11 18.61 0.54
CA TRP A 102 -2.34 18.27 1.23
C TRP A 102 -2.35 16.78 1.62
N GLY A 103 -2.94 16.51 2.80
CA GLY A 103 -3.33 15.16 3.18
C GLY A 103 -4.72 14.79 2.66
N TYR A 104 -5.08 13.51 2.76
CA TYR A 104 -6.42 13.05 2.45
C TYR A 104 -7.45 13.57 3.46
N LYS A 105 -8.58 14.07 2.97
CA LYS A 105 -9.71 14.55 3.78
C LYS A 105 -10.74 13.42 3.99
N CYS A 106 -10.35 12.38 4.69
CA CYS A 106 -11.13 11.14 4.82
C CYS A 106 -12.47 11.29 5.55
N ASN A 107 -12.68 12.39 6.26
CA ASN A 107 -13.93 12.65 6.99
C ASN A 107 -14.97 13.40 6.15
N ASP A 108 -14.58 13.93 4.99
CA ASP A 108 -15.48 14.69 4.13
C ASP A 108 -16.39 13.75 3.32
N THR A 109 -17.65 14.14 3.14
CA THR A 109 -18.59 13.42 2.27
C THR A 109 -18.26 13.71 0.79
N PRO A 110 -18.30 12.75 -0.12
CA PRO A 110 -18.71 11.34 0.07
C PRO A 110 -17.58 10.38 0.50
N MET A 111 -16.36 10.85 0.69
CA MET A 111 -15.17 10.02 0.93
C MET A 111 -15.29 9.14 2.18
N CYS A 112 -15.89 9.65 3.26
CA CYS A 112 -16.09 8.89 4.49
C CYS A 112 -16.92 7.61 4.27
N ASN A 113 -17.88 7.64 3.34
CA ASN A 113 -18.75 6.51 3.01
C ASN A 113 -18.05 5.42 2.17
N LEU A 114 -16.97 5.79 1.48
CA LEU A 114 -16.17 4.91 0.64
C LEU A 114 -14.88 4.44 1.34
N CYS A 115 -14.70 4.86 2.61
CA CYS A 115 -13.43 4.70 3.30
C CYS A 115 -13.31 3.35 4.01
N ASP A 116 -12.38 2.52 3.58
CA ASP A 116 -11.84 1.42 4.38
C ASP A 116 -10.50 1.86 4.99
N LYS A 117 -10.55 2.38 6.22
CA LYS A 117 -9.37 2.89 6.94
C LYS A 117 -8.33 1.80 7.20
N LYS A 118 -8.76 0.56 7.47
CA LYS A 118 -7.87 -0.55 7.78
C LYS A 118 -7.06 -0.94 6.53
N LEU A 119 -7.73 -1.14 5.42
CA LEU A 119 -7.10 -1.45 4.14
C LEU A 119 -6.25 -0.26 3.64
N CYS A 120 -6.74 0.98 3.80
CA CYS A 120 -6.02 2.17 3.36
C CYS A 120 -4.68 2.36 4.10
N LYS A 121 -4.62 2.00 5.39
CA LYS A 121 -3.37 2.05 6.18
C LYS A 121 -2.31 1.05 5.72
N SER A 122 -2.70 -0.06 5.10
CA SER A 122 -1.77 -1.07 4.60
C SER A 122 -1.29 -0.81 3.17
N ARG A 123 -1.84 0.21 2.49
CA ARG A 123 -1.47 0.53 1.11
C ARG A 123 -0.38 1.59 1.06
N LYS A 124 0.53 1.45 0.11
CA LYS A 124 1.73 2.29 -0.06
C LYS A 124 1.42 3.79 -0.06
N TYR A 125 0.38 4.21 -0.78
CA TYR A 125 -0.03 5.61 -0.90
C TYR A 125 -1.34 5.92 -0.15
N GLY A 126 -1.69 5.10 0.84
CA GLY A 126 -2.87 5.30 1.68
C GLY A 126 -2.69 6.36 2.78
N ILE A 127 -3.51 6.25 3.83
CA ILE A 127 -3.46 7.14 5.01
C ILE A 127 -2.49 6.65 6.10
N GLY A 128 -1.86 5.51 5.92
CA GLY A 128 -0.73 5.14 6.78
C GLY A 128 0.33 6.23 6.65
N GLU A 129 0.95 6.62 7.73
CA GLU A 129 2.26 7.25 7.62
C GLU A 129 3.08 6.31 6.74
N GLU A 130 3.87 6.85 5.81
CA GLU A 130 4.71 6.07 4.89
C GLU A 130 5.79 5.29 5.66
N ILE A 131 5.36 4.39 6.52
CA ILE A 131 6.20 3.35 7.06
C ILE A 131 6.07 2.20 6.06
N VAL A 132 6.60 2.41 4.86
CA VAL A 132 6.90 1.29 3.97
C VAL A 132 8.11 0.59 4.59
N PHE A 133 7.81 -0.36 5.47
CA PHE A 133 8.85 -1.23 5.96
C PHE A 133 9.31 -2.10 4.79
N PRO A 134 10.61 -2.24 4.56
CA PRO A 134 11.09 -3.07 3.47
C PRO A 134 10.61 -4.52 3.64
N ALA A 135 10.39 -5.21 2.55
CA ALA A 135 10.10 -6.63 2.58
C ALA A 135 11.34 -7.38 3.08
N LEU A 136 11.21 -8.05 4.21
CA LEU A 136 12.29 -8.87 4.80
C LEU A 136 12.03 -10.33 4.45
N THR A 137 12.95 -10.95 3.71
CA THR A 137 12.83 -12.36 3.28
C THR A 137 14.16 -13.08 3.40
N ASP A 138 14.12 -14.41 3.32
CA ASP A 138 15.29 -15.28 3.17
C ASP A 138 16.40 -15.08 4.22
N LEU A 139 16.02 -15.07 5.50
CA LEU A 139 17.00 -15.07 6.58
C LEU A 139 17.83 -16.37 6.56
N GLN A 140 19.11 -16.24 6.25
CA GLN A 140 20.04 -17.36 6.17
C GLN A 140 21.11 -17.23 7.25
N LYS A 141 21.34 -18.31 8.01
CA LYS A 141 22.45 -18.43 8.95
C LYS A 141 23.58 -19.23 8.32
N ILE A 142 24.73 -18.64 8.16
CA ILE A 142 25.93 -19.32 7.71
C ILE A 142 26.68 -19.86 8.94
N LYS A 143 26.82 -21.19 8.98
CA LYS A 143 27.47 -21.91 10.09
C LYS A 143 28.98 -21.94 9.87
N LEU A 144 29.67 -21.03 10.52
CA LEU A 144 31.13 -21.02 10.67
C LEU A 144 31.44 -20.97 12.17
N GLU A 145 32.73 -20.94 12.51
CA GLU A 145 33.20 -20.79 13.89
C GLU A 145 32.57 -19.57 14.58
N LYS A 146 32.43 -18.44 13.85
CA LYS A 146 31.56 -17.31 14.19
C LYS A 146 30.43 -17.23 13.17
N PRO A 147 29.19 -17.62 13.51
CA PRO A 147 28.09 -17.57 12.58
C PRO A 147 27.72 -16.15 12.23
N TYR A 148 27.44 -15.92 10.96
CA TYR A 148 26.86 -14.66 10.47
C TYR A 148 25.57 -14.92 9.70
N TYR A 149 24.87 -13.86 9.36
CA TYR A 149 23.53 -13.95 8.77
C TYR A 149 23.43 -13.10 7.52
N TYR A 150 22.63 -13.56 6.58
CA TYR A 150 22.14 -12.77 5.48
C TYR A 150 20.63 -12.62 5.57
N LEU A 151 20.14 -11.44 5.20
CA LEU A 151 18.72 -11.13 5.10
C LEU A 151 18.50 -10.41 3.79
N ASN A 152 17.44 -10.78 3.05
CA ASN A 152 17.00 -10.00 1.91
C ASN A 152 16.09 -8.86 2.38
N VAL A 153 16.44 -7.65 1.97
CA VAL A 153 15.71 -6.40 2.26
C VAL A 153 15.31 -5.80 0.91
N ASP A 154 14.03 -5.86 0.56
CA ASP A 154 13.50 -5.44 -0.77
C ASP A 154 14.22 -6.08 -1.98
N GLY A 155 14.73 -7.31 -1.80
CA GLY A 155 15.46 -8.04 -2.84
C GLY A 155 16.97 -7.84 -2.82
N GLU A 156 17.50 -6.92 -2.01
CA GLU A 156 18.94 -6.71 -1.81
C GLU A 156 19.44 -7.48 -0.58
N ARG A 157 20.67 -7.97 -0.64
CA ARG A 157 21.24 -8.81 0.39
C ARG A 157 21.95 -7.97 1.45
N LEU A 158 21.44 -8.01 2.69
CA LEU A 158 22.02 -7.38 3.85
C LEU A 158 22.84 -8.42 4.64
N TYR A 159 24.10 -8.11 4.95
CA TYR A 159 24.97 -8.90 5.83
C TYR A 159 24.82 -8.46 7.28
N LEU A 160 24.67 -9.42 8.20
CA LEU A 160 24.55 -9.17 9.62
C LEU A 160 25.55 -10.05 10.38
N GLU A 161 26.45 -9.44 11.14
CA GLU A 161 27.46 -10.15 11.92
C GLU A 161 26.86 -11.06 13.00
N ASN A 162 25.70 -10.68 13.54
CA ASN A 162 25.01 -11.47 14.56
C ASN A 162 23.50 -11.14 14.62
N VAL A 163 22.76 -11.96 15.36
CA VAL A 163 21.29 -11.84 15.48
C VAL A 163 20.82 -10.59 16.25
N LYS A 164 21.72 -9.87 16.95
CA LYS A 164 21.34 -8.64 17.66
C LYS A 164 20.83 -7.55 16.73
N TYR A 165 21.32 -7.53 15.48
CA TYR A 165 20.83 -6.61 14.45
C TYR A 165 19.34 -6.78 14.18
N LEU A 166 18.79 -7.98 14.31
CA LEU A 166 17.35 -8.24 14.15
C LEU A 166 16.55 -7.88 15.41
N LYS A 167 17.17 -7.89 16.57
CA LYS A 167 16.50 -7.57 17.85
C LYS A 167 16.53 -6.08 18.20
N GLN A 168 17.43 -5.32 17.60
CA GLN A 168 17.62 -3.89 17.89
C GLN A 168 17.46 -3.08 16.62
N GLN A 169 16.35 -2.36 16.54
CA GLN A 169 15.96 -1.59 15.37
C GLN A 169 17.04 -0.58 14.92
N ASN A 170 17.71 0.09 15.86
CA ASN A 170 18.78 1.02 15.56
C ASN A 170 19.97 0.34 14.85
N LEU A 171 20.40 -0.84 15.31
CA LEU A 171 21.48 -1.58 14.67
C LEU A 171 21.09 -2.06 13.27
N PHE A 172 19.83 -2.49 13.10
CA PHE A 172 19.31 -2.87 11.80
C PHE A 172 19.29 -1.67 10.83
N GLN A 173 18.83 -0.51 11.30
CA GLN A 173 18.83 0.72 10.51
C GLN A 173 20.24 1.16 10.11
N GLU A 174 21.21 1.07 11.02
CA GLU A 174 22.63 1.34 10.75
C GLU A 174 23.17 0.42 9.66
N ALA A 175 22.95 -0.89 9.78
CA ALA A 175 23.39 -1.85 8.77
C ALA A 175 22.77 -1.61 7.40
N CYS A 176 21.49 -1.23 7.33
CA CYS A 176 20.83 -0.87 6.06
C CYS A 176 21.41 0.42 5.48
N MET A 177 21.72 1.41 6.31
CA MET A 177 22.35 2.65 5.84
C MET A 177 23.74 2.42 5.30
N GLU A 178 24.54 1.58 5.97
CA GLU A 178 25.93 1.32 5.59
C GLU A 178 26.04 0.46 4.31
N GLN A 179 25.13 -0.49 4.11
CA GLN A 179 25.25 -1.50 3.06
C GLN A 179 24.28 -1.31 1.90
N LEU A 180 23.14 -0.67 2.13
CA LEU A 180 22.06 -0.52 1.14
C LEU A 180 21.69 0.95 0.87
N ASP A 181 22.43 1.90 1.43
CA ASP A 181 22.22 3.36 1.28
C ASP A 181 20.79 3.83 1.59
N PHE A 182 20.08 3.10 2.46
CA PHE A 182 18.74 3.49 2.84
C PHE A 182 18.47 3.27 4.33
N LYS A 183 17.66 4.13 4.94
CA LYS A 183 17.26 4.02 6.35
C LYS A 183 15.82 3.51 6.46
N PRO A 184 15.60 2.27 6.95
CA PRO A 184 14.26 1.80 7.26
C PRO A 184 13.55 2.72 8.25
N PRO A 185 12.23 2.90 8.12
CA PRO A 185 11.45 3.71 9.05
C PRO A 185 11.50 3.14 10.47
N THR A 186 11.37 4.02 11.46
CA THR A 186 11.28 3.62 12.86
C THR A 186 9.87 3.14 13.18
N VAL A 187 9.73 1.93 13.70
CA VAL A 187 8.46 1.39 14.20
C VAL A 187 8.41 1.41 15.74
N LYS A 188 7.21 1.31 16.29
CA LYS A 188 7.06 1.25 17.75
C LYS A 188 7.72 -0.03 18.29
N PRO A 189 8.34 0.00 19.48
CA PRO A 189 9.02 -1.18 20.03
C PRO A 189 8.20 -2.47 20.00
N LYS A 190 6.89 -2.38 20.31
CA LYS A 190 5.97 -3.51 20.28
C LYS A 190 5.72 -4.10 18.88
N ASP A 191 6.00 -3.34 17.83
CA ASP A 191 5.79 -3.73 16.43
C ASP A 191 7.13 -4.19 15.79
N TRP A 192 8.24 -4.12 16.57
CA TRP A 192 9.59 -4.56 16.16
C TRP A 192 9.91 -6.01 16.60
N ASP A 193 9.13 -6.63 17.48
CA ASP A 193 9.36 -7.99 17.94
C ASP A 193 9.18 -8.98 16.76
N MET A 194 10.33 -9.40 16.19
CA MET A 194 10.45 -10.42 15.13
C MET A 194 10.76 -11.80 15.72
#